data_ec4c8966adddd8d88f6070734999d1c1
#
_entry.id   ec4c8966adddd8d88f6070734999d1c1
#
_cell.length_a   1.000
_cell.length_b   1.000
_cell.length_c   1.000
_cell.angle_alpha   90.00
_cell.angle_beta   90.00
_cell.angle_gamma   90.00
#
_symmetry.space_group_name_H-M   'P 1'
#
loop_
_entity.id
_entity.type
_entity.pdbx_description
1 polymer ?
#
loop_
_entity_poly.entity_id
_entity_poly.type
_entity_poly.pdbx_seq_one_letter_code
_entity_poly.pdbx_strand_id
1 'polypeptide(L)'
;MLGRDLILLFLLSWPFLILIVMATHLNIPEKRHHKVQHGQCSYTFLLPEIDNCHSPPSDYQVSNSLQRDAPAQVDHHWPISRIQELENIMENNTQWLLKVRNQTNRLEIQLQENSISTNKLEKALLLQSQDISNLREKNSFLENKVLQMEENHQDGIKAIRAEKLHVDDLLSKQSELIGVLRDQLSEAMLNNSMLQRQQAFIMETVTQLTNLVSQYNHIPVIPKEEQLSFPDCAETYKAGLTSSGVYTLYFPNSTESIKAFCDMDTSGGGWTVIQHRKDGSVDFHQNWKEYKEGFGSPNGEYWLGNEFVHQLTSQGSYILRIQLQDWDGNEAYSLYDAFSLGSEGNNYSLNVRGYSGTAGRTSSFAPTGTAFSTKDVDNDGCSCKCAQYATGGWWFDACGPSNLNGIYYKSGSGPPKYNSIKWHYWKGPSHGMKSVSMLIRPVDY
;
A
#
# COMPACT_ATOMS: atom_id res chain seq x y z
N MET A 1 -32.12 55.61 48.57
CA MET A 1 -33.08 54.79 47.85
C MET A 1 -32.88 54.82 46.33
N LEU A 2 -31.73 55.23 45.83
CA LEU A 2 -31.44 55.34 44.37
C LEU A 2 -30.40 54.32 43.85
N GLY A 3 -29.94 53.43 44.69
CA GLY A 3 -28.91 52.45 44.28
C GLY A 3 -29.36 51.02 43.98
N ARG A 4 -30.63 50.69 44.29
CA ARG A 4 -31.14 49.29 44.08
C ARG A 4 -31.84 49.11 42.73
N ASP A 5 -32.38 50.15 42.16
CA ASP A 5 -33.11 50.06 40.90
C ASP A 5 -32.20 50.08 39.67
N LEU A 6 -30.99 50.62 39.82
CA LEU A 6 -30.01 50.61 38.70
C LEU A 6 -29.33 49.23 38.51
N ILE A 7 -29.24 48.44 39.58
CA ILE A 7 -28.66 47.07 39.51
C ILE A 7 -29.67 46.10 38.92
N LEU A 8 -30.96 46.29 39.19
CA LEU A 8 -32.03 45.46 38.58
C LEU A 8 -32.17 45.68 37.08
N LEU A 9 -31.96 46.90 36.59
CA LEU A 9 -32.02 47.21 35.16
C LEU A 9 -30.80 46.63 34.40
N PHE A 10 -29.63 46.53 35.04
CA PHE A 10 -28.45 45.88 34.43
C PHE A 10 -28.57 44.35 34.40
N LEU A 11 -29.24 43.75 35.37
CA LEU A 11 -29.41 42.29 35.43
C LEU A 11 -30.54 41.78 34.48
N LEU A 12 -31.46 42.66 34.07
CA LEU A 12 -32.52 42.29 33.12
C LEU A 12 -32.15 42.56 31.64
N SER A 13 -31.14 43.40 31.39
CA SER A 13 -30.69 43.70 30.02
C SER A 13 -29.63 42.70 29.48
N TRP A 14 -28.92 42.04 30.37
CA TRP A 14 -27.86 41.07 29.94
C TRP A 14 -28.37 39.79 29.27
N PRO A 15 -29.46 39.12 29.71
CA PRO A 15 -29.96 37.97 28.99
C PRO A 15 -30.51 38.33 27.58
N PHE A 16 -31.01 39.55 27.37
CA PHE A 16 -31.44 39.99 26.04
C PHE A 16 -30.28 40.27 25.08
N LEU A 17 -29.17 40.78 25.58
CA LEU A 17 -27.99 41.06 24.77
C LEU A 17 -27.29 39.73 24.36
N ILE A 18 -27.29 38.72 25.24
CA ILE A 18 -26.75 37.38 24.92
C ILE A 18 -27.67 36.67 23.92
N LEU A 19 -28.98 36.84 23.98
CA LEU A 19 -29.88 36.28 22.99
C LEU A 19 -29.76 36.96 21.62
N ILE A 20 -29.49 38.25 21.53
CA ILE A 20 -29.28 38.97 20.25
C ILE A 20 -27.91 38.62 19.66
N VAL A 21 -26.85 38.43 20.46
CA VAL A 21 -25.54 38.02 19.99
C VAL A 21 -25.56 36.52 19.55
N MET A 22 -26.38 35.68 20.21
CA MET A 22 -26.57 34.28 19.76
C MET A 22 -27.44 34.16 18.52
N ALA A 23 -28.33 35.10 18.23
CA ALA A 23 -29.19 35.07 17.05
C ALA A 23 -28.50 35.55 15.77
N THR A 24 -27.36 36.24 15.86
CA THR A 24 -26.64 36.75 14.68
C THR A 24 -25.52 35.84 14.17
N HIS A 25 -25.24 34.69 14.83
CA HIS A 25 -24.19 33.77 14.43
C HIS A 25 -24.64 32.34 14.05
N LEU A 26 -25.95 32.13 13.88
CA LEU A 26 -26.46 30.84 13.39
C LEU A 26 -27.11 31.00 12.00
N ASN A 27 -26.31 31.42 11.02
CA ASN A 27 -26.52 30.95 9.65
C ASN A 27 -25.98 29.53 9.54
N ILE A 28 -26.71 28.58 10.12
CA ILE A 28 -26.50 27.15 9.85
C ILE A 28 -27.12 26.95 8.46
N PRO A 29 -26.35 26.54 7.45
CA PRO A 29 -26.93 26.18 6.18
C PRO A 29 -27.91 25.02 6.43
N GLU A 30 -29.08 25.14 5.84
CA GLU A 30 -30.17 24.17 5.96
C GLU A 30 -29.68 22.83 5.40
N LYS A 31 -29.25 21.94 6.30
CA LYS A 31 -28.80 20.61 5.93
C LYS A 31 -29.96 19.87 5.30
N ARG A 32 -29.84 19.55 4.02
CA ARG A 32 -30.81 18.68 3.34
C ARG A 32 -30.85 17.33 4.04
N HIS A 33 -32.01 16.99 4.60
CA HIS A 33 -32.25 15.71 5.25
C HIS A 33 -33.30 14.93 4.49
N HIS A 34 -33.04 13.65 4.25
CA HIS A 34 -34.05 12.72 3.74
C HIS A 34 -34.60 11.90 4.90
N LYS A 35 -35.91 11.90 5.06
CA LYS A 35 -36.61 11.02 5.99
C LYS A 35 -37.16 9.82 5.26
N VAL A 36 -36.79 8.64 5.71
CA VAL A 36 -37.37 7.37 5.24
C VAL A 36 -38.11 6.71 6.41
N GLN A 37 -39.35 6.35 6.19
CA GLN A 37 -40.19 5.68 7.18
C GLN A 37 -40.37 4.22 6.79
N HIS A 38 -39.98 3.32 7.67
CA HIS A 38 -40.20 1.88 7.51
C HIS A 38 -40.85 1.31 8.76
N GLY A 39 -42.13 0.95 8.67
CA GLY A 39 -42.95 0.52 9.81
C GLY A 39 -43.14 1.66 10.83
N GLN A 40 -42.91 1.37 12.10
CA GLN A 40 -42.98 2.37 13.19
C GLN A 40 -41.68 3.16 13.40
N CYS A 41 -40.63 2.88 12.63
CA CYS A 41 -39.34 3.54 12.74
C CYS A 41 -39.17 4.61 11.66
N SER A 42 -38.71 5.81 12.08
CA SER A 42 -38.34 6.92 11.18
C SER A 42 -36.83 7.10 11.20
N TYR A 43 -36.20 7.02 10.05
CA TYR A 43 -34.76 7.21 9.88
C TYR A 43 -34.53 8.55 9.20
N THR A 44 -33.67 9.38 9.79
CA THR A 44 -33.24 10.65 9.20
C THR A 44 -31.78 10.51 8.78
N PHE A 45 -31.53 10.60 7.48
CA PHE A 45 -30.19 10.60 6.94
C PHE A 45 -29.72 12.04 6.75
N LEU A 46 -28.62 12.39 7.41
CA LEU A 46 -27.91 13.65 7.19
C LEU A 46 -26.83 13.35 6.14
N LEU A 47 -27.04 13.88 4.93
CA LEU A 47 -26.00 13.85 3.91
C LEU A 47 -25.03 14.99 4.22
N PRO A 48 -23.71 14.73 4.38
CA PRO A 48 -22.75 15.81 4.41
C PRO A 48 -22.75 16.50 3.05
N GLU A 49 -22.93 17.80 3.02
CA GLU A 49 -22.64 18.58 1.82
C GLU A 49 -21.14 18.51 1.58
N ILE A 50 -20.75 17.80 0.53
CA ILE A 50 -19.41 17.89 -0.02
C ILE A 50 -19.43 19.15 -0.89
N ASP A 51 -19.20 20.29 -0.26
CA ASP A 51 -18.90 21.52 -0.98
C ASP A 51 -17.59 21.32 -1.73
N ASN A 52 -17.65 21.50 -3.05
CA ASN A 52 -16.53 21.60 -3.97
C ASN A 52 -15.87 20.29 -4.42
N CYS A 53 -16.57 19.58 -5.32
CA CYS A 53 -15.86 18.96 -6.43
C CYS A 53 -15.41 20.07 -7.40
N HIS A 54 -14.44 20.88 -7.01
CA HIS A 54 -13.64 21.60 -7.97
C HIS A 54 -12.55 20.65 -8.45
N SER A 55 -12.58 20.34 -9.74
CA SER A 55 -11.43 19.78 -10.43
C SER A 55 -10.22 20.64 -10.06
N PRO A 56 -9.14 20.07 -9.53
CA PRO A 56 -7.95 20.86 -9.25
C PRO A 56 -7.45 21.44 -10.57
N PRO A 57 -7.02 22.71 -10.59
CA PRO A 57 -6.36 23.26 -11.76
C PRO A 57 -5.13 22.40 -12.08
N SER A 58 -4.88 22.20 -13.36
CA SER A 58 -3.89 21.29 -13.97
C SER A 58 -2.42 21.66 -13.72
N ASP A 59 -2.08 22.32 -12.62
CA ASP A 59 -0.72 22.78 -12.34
C ASP A 59 -0.30 22.55 -10.89
N TYR A 60 -0.50 21.33 -10.37
CA TYR A 60 0.33 20.85 -9.27
C TYR A 60 1.35 19.88 -9.82
N GLN A 61 2.48 20.41 -10.20
CA GLN A 61 3.72 19.63 -10.26
C GLN A 61 4.01 19.18 -8.81
N VAL A 62 3.52 17.99 -8.47
CA VAL A 62 4.07 17.25 -7.35
C VAL A 62 5.49 16.91 -7.78
N SER A 63 6.46 17.65 -7.26
CA SER A 63 7.86 17.24 -7.35
C SER A 63 7.99 15.93 -6.60
N ASN A 64 7.87 14.81 -7.32
CA ASN A 64 8.22 13.50 -6.81
C ASN A 64 9.73 13.50 -6.53
N SER A 65 10.10 13.82 -5.29
CA SER A 65 11.47 13.65 -4.79
C SER A 65 11.92 12.19 -4.70
N LEU A 66 11.16 11.28 -5.32
CA LEU A 66 11.47 9.86 -5.50
C LEU A 66 11.48 9.48 -6.98
N GLN A 67 11.77 10.44 -7.86
CA GLN A 67 12.18 10.07 -9.20
C GLN A 67 13.54 9.39 -9.05
N ARG A 68 13.50 8.07 -8.96
CA ARG A 68 14.69 7.25 -9.13
C ARG A 68 15.12 7.49 -10.56
N ASP A 69 16.21 8.22 -10.74
CA ASP A 69 16.82 8.42 -12.04
C ASP A 69 16.89 7.07 -12.76
N ALA A 70 16.28 7.00 -13.94
CA ALA A 70 16.50 5.87 -14.81
C ALA A 70 18.02 5.80 -15.02
N PRO A 71 18.65 4.65 -14.84
CA PRO A 71 20.08 4.55 -15.02
C PRO A 71 20.40 5.01 -16.43
N ALA A 72 21.33 5.97 -16.55
CA ALA A 72 21.91 6.35 -17.82
C ALA A 72 22.31 5.08 -18.55
N GLN A 73 22.14 5.07 -19.89
CA GLN A 73 22.52 3.98 -20.76
C GLN A 73 23.89 3.46 -20.36
N VAL A 74 23.92 2.26 -19.78
CA VAL A 74 25.17 1.62 -19.36
C VAL A 74 25.68 0.83 -20.55
N ASP A 75 26.85 1.21 -21.02
CA ASP A 75 27.63 0.46 -21.99
C ASP A 75 27.76 -1.01 -21.59
N HIS A 76 27.52 -1.91 -22.56
CA HIS A 76 27.31 -3.36 -22.40
C HIS A 76 28.57 -4.19 -22.01
N HIS A 77 29.48 -3.63 -21.18
CA HIS A 77 30.72 -4.32 -20.77
C HIS A 77 30.90 -4.52 -19.27
N TRP A 78 29.81 -4.75 -18.51
CA TRP A 78 29.92 -5.01 -17.07
C TRP A 78 30.13 -6.51 -16.80
N PRO A 79 31.20 -6.90 -16.07
CA PRO A 79 31.35 -8.28 -15.64
C PRO A 79 30.18 -8.70 -14.73
N ILE A 80 29.67 -9.90 -14.95
CA ILE A 80 28.53 -10.50 -14.23
C ILE A 80 28.68 -10.40 -12.71
N SER A 81 29.92 -10.52 -12.18
CA SER A 81 30.23 -10.41 -10.75
C SER A 81 29.87 -9.05 -10.14
N ARG A 82 29.88 -7.99 -10.91
CA ARG A 82 29.54 -6.63 -10.44
C ARG A 82 28.05 -6.34 -10.41
N ILE A 83 27.32 -6.94 -11.34
CA ILE A 83 25.85 -6.91 -11.30
C ILE A 83 25.37 -7.60 -10.03
N GLN A 84 25.98 -8.71 -9.70
CA GLN A 84 25.67 -9.49 -8.49
C GLN A 84 26.02 -8.73 -7.19
N GLU A 85 27.09 -7.94 -7.20
CA GLU A 85 27.48 -7.09 -6.06
C GLU A 85 26.49 -5.91 -5.88
N LEU A 86 26.03 -5.30 -6.98
CA LEU A 86 25.00 -4.28 -6.95
C LEU A 86 23.64 -4.85 -6.52
N GLU A 87 23.30 -6.06 -6.95
CA GLU A 87 22.09 -6.76 -6.52
C GLU A 87 22.13 -7.03 -5.00
N ASN A 88 23.26 -7.49 -4.46
CA ASN A 88 23.43 -7.68 -3.02
C ASN A 88 23.32 -6.36 -2.22
N ILE A 89 23.85 -5.27 -2.76
CA ILE A 89 23.71 -3.94 -2.12
C ILE A 89 22.27 -3.48 -2.16
N MET A 90 21.58 -3.67 -3.28
CA MET A 90 20.15 -3.34 -3.40
C MET A 90 19.29 -4.20 -2.47
N GLU A 91 19.60 -5.49 -2.36
CA GLU A 91 18.91 -6.41 -1.46
C GLU A 91 19.10 -6.00 0.02
N ASN A 92 20.35 -5.68 0.42
CA ASN A 92 20.65 -5.18 1.76
C ASN A 92 19.93 -3.85 2.06
N ASN A 93 19.90 -2.92 1.10
CA ASN A 93 19.18 -1.66 1.24
C ASN A 93 17.65 -1.89 1.32
N THR A 94 17.14 -2.84 0.56
CA THR A 94 15.72 -3.22 0.60
C THR A 94 15.36 -3.84 1.95
N GLN A 95 16.18 -4.73 2.47
CA GLN A 95 16.00 -5.32 3.80
C GLN A 95 16.07 -4.27 4.92
N TRP A 96 16.94 -3.27 4.77
CA TRP A 96 17.00 -2.16 5.71
C TRP A 96 15.73 -1.29 5.67
N LEU A 97 15.23 -0.95 4.47
CA LEU A 97 13.96 -0.24 4.29
C LEU A 97 12.77 -1.01 4.85
N LEU A 98 12.79 -2.34 4.74
CA LEU A 98 11.81 -3.23 5.36
C LEU A 98 11.83 -3.15 6.88
N LYS A 99 13.02 -3.07 7.51
CA LYS A 99 13.15 -2.89 8.96
C LYS A 99 12.57 -1.55 9.43
N VAL A 100 12.91 -0.48 8.73
CA VAL A 100 12.39 0.87 9.05
C VAL A 100 10.88 0.90 8.91
N ARG A 101 10.33 0.36 7.83
CA ARG A 101 8.87 0.28 7.62
C ARG A 101 8.16 -0.54 8.70
N ASN A 102 8.75 -1.67 9.11
CA ASN A 102 8.17 -2.47 10.19
C ASN A 102 8.11 -1.71 11.53
N GLN A 103 9.09 -0.85 11.79
CA GLN A 103 9.10 0.03 12.96
C GLN A 103 8.03 1.13 12.84
N THR A 104 7.87 1.73 11.67
CA THR A 104 6.83 2.74 11.40
C THR A 104 5.44 2.14 11.56
N ASN A 105 5.18 0.96 10.99
CA ASN A 105 3.91 0.26 11.16
C ASN A 105 3.60 -0.10 12.63
N ARG A 106 4.63 -0.44 13.44
CA ARG A 106 4.43 -0.64 14.87
C ARG A 106 4.01 0.63 15.59
N LEU A 107 4.59 1.77 15.21
CA LEU A 107 4.24 3.08 15.76
C LEU A 107 2.84 3.51 15.33
N GLU A 108 2.44 3.23 14.08
CA GLU A 108 1.08 3.50 13.59
C GLU A 108 0.02 2.66 14.34
N ILE A 109 0.32 1.39 14.60
CA ILE A 109 -0.57 0.53 15.41
C ILE A 109 -0.73 1.09 16.82
N GLN A 110 0.37 1.52 17.47
CA GLN A 110 0.32 2.14 18.79
C GLN A 110 -0.48 3.46 18.81
N LEU A 111 -0.36 4.25 17.75
CA LEU A 111 -1.15 5.48 17.57
C LEU A 111 -2.64 5.17 17.42
N GLN A 112 -2.97 4.12 16.71
CA GLN A 112 -4.36 3.67 16.50
C GLN A 112 -4.96 3.10 17.78
N GLU A 113 -4.19 2.36 18.59
CA GLU A 113 -4.60 1.87 19.91
C GLU A 113 -4.84 3.01 20.89
N ASN A 114 -3.98 4.02 20.89
CA ASN A 114 -4.16 5.24 21.69
C ASN A 114 -5.41 6.02 21.25
N SER A 115 -5.71 6.11 19.97
CA SER A 115 -6.94 6.75 19.46
C SER A 115 -8.20 6.00 19.88
N ILE A 116 -8.18 4.66 19.88
CA ILE A 116 -9.30 3.83 20.37
C ILE A 116 -9.48 4.01 21.89
N SER A 117 -8.38 4.15 22.64
CA SER A 117 -8.42 4.45 24.07
C SER A 117 -9.02 5.83 24.36
N THR A 118 -8.69 6.83 23.57
CA THR A 118 -9.26 8.18 23.67
C THR A 118 -10.76 8.18 23.39
N ASN A 119 -11.22 7.44 22.37
CA ASN A 119 -12.65 7.29 22.07
C ASN A 119 -13.43 6.52 23.16
N LYS A 120 -12.78 5.59 23.87
CA LYS A 120 -13.36 4.95 25.06
C LYS A 120 -13.46 5.92 26.23
N LEU A 121 -12.47 6.80 26.38
CA LEU A 121 -12.50 7.88 27.38
C LEU A 121 -13.61 8.90 27.09
N GLU A 122 -13.81 9.29 25.84
CA GLU A 122 -14.91 10.19 25.45
C GLU A 122 -16.28 9.58 25.76
N LYS A 123 -16.47 8.30 25.49
CA LYS A 123 -17.71 7.59 25.85
C LYS A 123 -17.93 7.52 27.36
N ALA A 124 -16.86 7.31 28.14
CA ALA A 124 -16.94 7.33 29.58
C ALA A 124 -17.24 8.74 30.13
N LEU A 125 -16.70 9.77 29.49
CA LEU A 125 -16.99 11.18 29.80
C LEU A 125 -18.46 11.56 29.51
N LEU A 126 -19.02 11.05 28.41
CA LEU A 126 -20.44 11.25 28.08
C LEU A 126 -21.39 10.59 29.09
N LEU A 127 -21.05 9.38 29.57
CA LEU A 127 -21.79 8.70 30.65
C LEU A 127 -21.67 9.47 31.98
N GLN A 128 -20.48 9.96 32.33
CA GLN A 128 -20.32 10.80 33.51
C GLN A 128 -21.10 12.14 33.41
N SER A 129 -21.18 12.75 32.21
CA SER A 129 -21.96 13.96 31.97
C SER A 129 -23.47 13.73 32.17
N GLN A 130 -23.96 12.55 31.83
CA GLN A 130 -25.35 12.14 32.02
C GLN A 130 -25.66 11.89 33.49
N ASP A 131 -24.72 11.31 34.27
CA ASP A 131 -24.85 11.13 35.70
C ASP A 131 -24.80 12.45 36.49
N ILE A 132 -24.01 13.42 36.04
CA ILE A 132 -23.96 14.79 36.59
C ILE A 132 -25.30 15.53 36.32
N SER A 133 -25.94 15.27 35.18
CA SER A 133 -27.27 15.83 34.88
C SER A 133 -28.36 15.26 35.82
N ASN A 134 -28.32 13.97 36.12
CA ASN A 134 -29.21 13.32 37.07
C ASN A 134 -28.95 13.73 38.52
N LEU A 135 -27.72 14.11 38.88
CA LEU A 135 -27.37 14.62 40.19
C LEU A 135 -27.77 16.08 40.41
N ARG A 136 -27.95 16.90 39.37
CA ARG A 136 -28.49 18.27 39.45
C ARG A 136 -29.97 18.28 39.90
N GLU A 137 -30.73 17.24 39.64
CA GLU A 137 -32.13 17.14 40.08
C GLU A 137 -32.28 16.83 41.61
N LYS A 138 -31.21 16.37 42.24
CA LYS A 138 -31.20 16.05 43.69
C LYS A 138 -30.45 17.11 44.51
N ASN A 139 -30.75 18.37 44.28
CA ASN A 139 -29.94 19.53 44.69
C ASN A 139 -29.94 19.90 46.20
N SER A 140 -30.53 19.12 47.11
CA SER A 140 -30.47 19.41 48.57
C SER A 140 -29.32 18.69 49.32
N PHE A 141 -28.47 17.91 48.59
CA PHE A 141 -27.41 17.11 49.19
C PHE A 141 -25.98 17.60 48.82
N LEU A 142 -25.86 18.70 48.11
CA LEU A 142 -24.65 19.03 47.35
C LEU A 142 -23.63 19.92 48.06
N GLU A 143 -23.96 20.66 49.09
CA GLU A 143 -22.99 21.51 49.78
C GLU A 143 -21.84 20.70 50.44
N ASN A 144 -22.13 19.51 50.94
CA ASN A 144 -21.08 18.64 51.50
C ASN A 144 -20.27 17.87 50.45
N LYS A 145 -20.73 17.81 49.18
CA LYS A 145 -20.00 17.11 48.10
C LYS A 145 -19.12 18.04 47.28
N VAL A 146 -19.34 19.34 47.28
CA VAL A 146 -18.47 20.31 46.58
C VAL A 146 -17.06 20.31 47.17
N LEU A 147 -16.96 20.20 48.52
CA LEU A 147 -15.65 20.09 49.18
C LEU A 147 -14.93 18.79 48.85
N GLN A 148 -15.67 17.69 48.68
CA GLN A 148 -15.10 16.40 48.29
C GLN A 148 -14.71 16.37 46.79
N MET A 149 -15.37 17.18 45.92
CA MET A 149 -15.01 17.36 44.51
C MET A 149 -13.75 18.21 44.36
N GLU A 150 -13.50 19.22 45.18
CA GLU A 150 -12.27 20.02 45.16
C GLU A 150 -11.04 19.18 45.52
N GLU A 151 -11.17 18.27 46.48
CA GLU A 151 -10.11 17.35 46.89
C GLU A 151 -9.80 16.36 45.76
N ASN A 152 -10.82 15.79 45.11
CA ASN A 152 -10.68 14.90 43.95
C ASN A 152 -10.11 15.62 42.71
N HIS A 153 -10.42 16.90 42.55
CA HIS A 153 -9.87 17.72 41.46
C HIS A 153 -8.38 17.99 41.63
N GLN A 154 -7.91 18.21 42.87
CA GLN A 154 -6.48 18.35 43.15
C GLN A 154 -5.69 17.06 42.91
N ASP A 155 -6.29 15.91 43.21
CA ASP A 155 -5.66 14.61 42.96
C ASP A 155 -5.68 14.25 41.46
N GLY A 156 -6.73 14.64 40.72
CA GLY A 156 -6.77 14.55 39.27
C GLY A 156 -5.68 15.40 38.59
N ILE A 157 -5.42 16.61 39.08
CA ILE A 157 -4.34 17.48 38.58
C ILE A 157 -2.96 16.85 38.86
N LYS A 158 -2.77 16.18 39.98
CA LYS A 158 -1.53 15.45 40.30
C LYS A 158 -1.32 14.27 39.36
N ALA A 159 -2.39 13.51 39.06
CA ALA A 159 -2.35 12.39 38.12
C ALA A 159 -2.01 12.84 36.68
N ILE A 160 -2.66 13.92 36.20
CA ILE A 160 -2.37 14.50 34.87
C ILE A 160 -0.92 15.02 34.80
N ARG A 161 -0.38 15.60 35.89
CA ARG A 161 1.03 16.01 35.95
C ARG A 161 1.98 14.82 35.88
N ALA A 162 1.63 13.70 36.52
CA ALA A 162 2.43 12.47 36.48
C ALA A 162 2.40 11.85 35.08
N GLU A 163 1.25 11.86 34.41
CA GLU A 163 1.10 11.36 33.03
C GLU A 163 1.84 12.25 32.03
N LYS A 164 1.81 13.56 32.22
CA LYS A 164 2.61 14.50 31.42
C LYS A 164 4.11 14.23 31.54
N LEU A 165 4.62 14.01 32.76
CA LEU A 165 6.04 13.67 32.98
C LEU A 165 6.42 12.35 32.30
N HIS A 166 5.51 11.39 32.26
CA HIS A 166 5.74 10.12 31.57
C HIS A 166 5.77 10.29 30.03
N VAL A 167 4.90 11.13 29.49
CA VAL A 167 4.90 11.48 28.05
C VAL A 167 6.17 12.24 27.68
N ASP A 168 6.63 13.19 28.53
CA ASP A 168 7.85 13.93 28.30
C ASP A 168 9.10 13.00 28.35
N ASP A 169 9.13 12.00 29.23
CA ASP A 169 10.18 10.96 29.27
C ASP A 169 10.17 10.08 27.99
N LEU A 170 8.98 9.67 27.52
CA LEU A 170 8.85 8.92 26.28
C LEU A 170 9.27 9.73 25.06
N LEU A 171 8.91 11.01 24.99
CA LEU A 171 9.34 11.94 23.94
C LEU A 171 10.86 12.14 23.94
N SER A 172 11.47 12.23 25.13
CA SER A 172 12.92 12.32 25.26
C SER A 172 13.62 11.06 24.74
N LYS A 173 13.15 9.88 25.13
CA LYS A 173 13.66 8.59 24.63
C LYS A 173 13.48 8.42 23.12
N GLN A 174 12.34 8.88 22.59
CA GLN A 174 12.07 8.85 21.16
C GLN A 174 12.99 9.80 20.39
N SER A 175 13.28 10.99 20.95
CA SER A 175 14.23 11.95 20.39
C SER A 175 15.66 11.41 20.38
N GLU A 176 16.08 10.71 21.43
CA GLU A 176 17.38 10.04 21.51
C GLU A 176 17.49 8.93 20.46
N LEU A 177 16.45 8.10 20.31
CA LEU A 177 16.41 7.06 19.30
C LEU A 177 16.48 7.61 17.86
N ILE A 178 15.79 8.73 17.61
CA ILE A 178 15.88 9.46 16.33
C ILE A 178 17.30 9.99 16.10
N GLY A 179 17.98 10.45 17.15
CA GLY A 179 19.39 10.83 17.10
C GLY A 179 20.29 9.69 16.66
N VAL A 180 20.17 8.54 17.31
CA VAL A 180 20.94 7.33 16.97
C VAL A 180 20.68 6.86 15.54
N LEU A 181 19.43 6.85 15.12
CA LEU A 181 19.06 6.47 13.73
C LEU A 181 19.62 7.46 12.70
N ARG A 182 19.65 8.76 13.02
CA ARG A 182 20.28 9.78 12.16
C ARG A 182 21.77 9.54 12.01
N ASP A 183 22.45 9.22 13.10
CA ASP A 183 23.90 8.97 13.10
C ASP A 183 24.22 7.69 12.29
N GLN A 184 23.44 6.62 12.47
CA GLN A 184 23.56 5.40 11.68
C GLN A 184 23.31 5.65 10.19
N LEU A 185 22.32 6.47 9.86
CA LEU A 185 22.03 6.87 8.47
C LEU A 185 23.19 7.66 7.87
N SER A 186 23.76 8.59 8.63
CA SER A 186 24.92 9.39 8.22
C SER A 186 26.14 8.51 7.96
N GLU A 187 26.40 7.53 8.81
CA GLU A 187 27.48 6.55 8.63
C GLU A 187 27.24 5.66 7.40
N ALA A 188 26.02 5.20 7.20
CA ALA A 188 25.65 4.42 6.01
C ALA A 188 25.81 5.23 4.71
N MET A 189 25.47 6.52 4.73
CA MET A 189 25.68 7.43 3.59
C MET A 189 27.18 7.64 3.31
N LEU A 190 28.01 7.77 4.35
CA LEU A 190 29.45 7.89 4.21
C LEU A 190 30.06 6.62 3.60
N ASN A 191 29.65 5.45 4.09
CA ASN A 191 30.07 4.16 3.58
C ASN A 191 29.66 3.96 2.11
N ASN A 192 28.46 4.39 1.75
CA ASN A 192 27.98 4.34 0.36
C ASN A 192 28.80 5.26 -0.54
N SER A 193 29.17 6.45 -0.10
CA SER A 193 30.01 7.38 -0.85
C SER A 193 31.44 6.84 -1.04
N MET A 194 31.99 6.15 -0.06
CA MET A 194 33.28 5.46 -0.17
C MET A 194 33.20 4.30 -1.17
N LEU A 195 32.12 3.53 -1.14
CA LEU A 195 31.87 2.43 -2.09
C LEU A 195 31.77 2.95 -3.54
N GLN A 196 31.09 4.06 -3.74
CA GLN A 196 31.00 4.72 -5.06
C GLN A 196 32.38 5.18 -5.57
N ARG A 197 33.26 5.69 -4.69
CA ARG A 197 34.62 6.06 -5.07
C ARG A 197 35.47 4.84 -5.45
N GLN A 198 35.35 3.75 -4.70
CA GLN A 198 36.03 2.49 -5.02
C GLN A 198 35.52 1.93 -6.35
N GLN A 199 34.22 2.01 -6.61
CA GLN A 199 33.60 1.61 -7.87
C GLN A 199 34.15 2.42 -9.06
N ALA A 200 34.24 3.75 -8.91
CA ALA A 200 34.84 4.62 -9.93
C ALA A 200 36.30 4.28 -10.21
N PHE A 201 37.10 4.04 -9.17
CA PHE A 201 38.52 3.66 -9.30
C PHE A 201 38.69 2.32 -10.03
N ILE A 202 37.85 1.33 -9.72
CA ILE A 202 37.90 0.03 -10.41
C ILE A 202 37.46 0.19 -11.87
N MET A 203 36.46 1.00 -12.18
CA MET A 203 36.05 1.29 -13.57
C MET A 203 37.19 1.92 -14.37
N GLU A 204 37.90 2.86 -13.79
CA GLU A 204 39.08 3.48 -14.44
C GLU A 204 40.17 2.43 -14.68
N THR A 205 40.47 1.58 -13.71
CA THR A 205 41.47 0.50 -13.83
C THR A 205 41.08 -0.51 -14.90
N VAL A 206 39.82 -0.93 -14.97
CA VAL A 206 39.28 -1.83 -16.02
C VAL A 206 39.41 -1.19 -17.39
N THR A 207 39.09 0.10 -17.50
CA THR A 207 39.23 0.84 -18.78
C THR A 207 40.71 0.89 -19.24
N GLN A 208 41.65 1.12 -18.31
CA GLN A 208 43.08 1.12 -18.62
C GLN A 208 43.57 -0.28 -19.05
N LEU A 209 43.12 -1.34 -18.36
CA LEU A 209 43.44 -2.74 -18.73
C LEU A 209 42.84 -3.10 -20.10
N THR A 210 41.61 -2.69 -20.38
CA THR A 210 40.95 -2.92 -21.67
C THR A 210 41.72 -2.24 -22.80
N ASN A 211 42.19 -1.01 -22.58
CA ASN A 211 43.02 -0.26 -23.55
C ASN A 211 44.39 -0.93 -23.78
N LEU A 212 45.03 -1.44 -22.72
CA LEU A 212 46.26 -2.21 -22.81
C LEU A 212 46.07 -3.52 -23.57
N VAL A 213 45.02 -4.27 -23.29
CA VAL A 213 44.66 -5.52 -24.00
C VAL A 213 44.34 -5.24 -25.47
N SER A 214 43.66 -4.14 -25.78
CA SER A 214 43.37 -3.75 -27.18
C SER A 214 44.63 -3.33 -27.95
N GLN A 215 45.66 -2.82 -27.29
CA GLN A 215 46.94 -2.50 -27.91
C GLN A 215 47.80 -3.76 -28.17
N TYR A 216 47.61 -4.82 -27.39
CA TYR A 216 48.36 -6.10 -27.52
C TYR A 216 47.70 -7.11 -28.47
N ASN A 217 46.43 -6.97 -28.79
CA ASN A 217 45.68 -7.93 -29.60
C ASN A 217 45.44 -7.42 -31.02
N HIS A 218 46.43 -7.61 -31.92
CA HIS A 218 46.15 -7.85 -33.33
C HIS A 218 45.61 -9.26 -33.54
N ILE A 219 44.56 -9.64 -32.85
CA ILE A 219 43.80 -10.87 -33.06
C ILE A 219 42.43 -10.49 -33.66
N PRO A 220 41.97 -11.20 -34.71
CA PRO A 220 40.75 -10.87 -35.40
C PRO A 220 39.55 -10.85 -34.42
N VAL A 221 38.75 -9.82 -34.54
CA VAL A 221 37.54 -9.58 -33.77
C VAL A 221 36.75 -10.87 -33.66
N ILE A 222 36.71 -11.45 -32.43
CA ILE A 222 35.74 -12.45 -32.07
C ILE A 222 34.36 -11.81 -32.27
N PRO A 223 33.41 -12.50 -32.90
CA PRO A 223 32.07 -11.96 -33.12
C PRO A 223 31.53 -11.51 -31.78
N LYS A 224 30.97 -10.27 -31.75
CA LYS A 224 30.20 -9.71 -30.66
C LYS A 224 29.44 -10.82 -29.98
N GLU A 225 29.74 -11.09 -28.71
CA GLU A 225 28.99 -12.02 -27.89
C GLU A 225 27.52 -11.66 -28.06
N GLU A 226 26.77 -12.51 -28.75
CA GLU A 226 25.31 -12.31 -28.88
C GLU A 226 24.79 -12.31 -27.43
N GLN A 227 24.46 -11.16 -26.94
CA GLN A 227 23.88 -10.98 -25.63
C GLN A 227 22.57 -11.78 -25.64
N LEU A 228 22.60 -12.97 -25.03
CA LEU A 228 21.45 -13.85 -24.91
C LEU A 228 20.30 -13.04 -24.29
N SER A 229 19.38 -12.64 -25.12
CA SER A 229 18.19 -11.90 -24.71
C SER A 229 17.01 -12.86 -24.70
N PHE A 230 16.36 -12.98 -23.57
CA PHE A 230 15.21 -13.87 -23.39
C PHE A 230 13.95 -13.03 -23.24
N PRO A 231 12.87 -13.35 -23.97
CA PRO A 231 11.59 -12.64 -23.82
C PRO A 231 10.85 -13.08 -22.53
N ASP A 232 11.07 -14.31 -22.08
CA ASP A 232 10.42 -14.89 -20.90
C ASP A 232 11.30 -15.94 -20.22
N CYS A 233 10.80 -16.45 -19.11
CA CYS A 233 11.51 -17.45 -18.29
C CYS A 233 11.52 -18.85 -18.93
N ALA A 234 10.61 -19.13 -19.85
CA ALA A 234 10.60 -20.40 -20.57
C ALA A 234 11.79 -20.51 -21.53
N GLU A 235 12.06 -19.46 -22.28
CA GLU A 235 13.24 -19.39 -23.16
C GLU A 235 14.54 -19.34 -22.33
N THR A 236 14.51 -18.68 -21.17
CA THR A 236 15.62 -18.71 -20.21
C THR A 236 15.94 -20.12 -19.74
N TYR A 237 14.90 -20.90 -19.42
CA TYR A 237 15.04 -22.29 -18.99
C TYR A 237 15.55 -23.21 -20.14
N LYS A 238 15.00 -23.06 -21.33
CA LYS A 238 15.45 -23.80 -22.53
C LYS A 238 16.92 -23.56 -22.86
N ALA A 239 17.41 -22.36 -22.55
CA ALA A 239 18.84 -22.02 -22.70
C ALA A 239 19.75 -22.65 -21.63
N GLY A 240 19.21 -23.46 -20.71
CA GLY A 240 19.96 -24.17 -19.68
C GLY A 240 20.09 -23.42 -18.34
N LEU A 241 19.44 -22.27 -18.18
CA LEU A 241 19.41 -21.52 -16.92
C LEU A 241 18.25 -22.02 -16.05
N THR A 242 18.48 -23.08 -15.31
CA THR A 242 17.43 -23.86 -14.62
C THR A 242 17.29 -23.54 -13.13
N SER A 243 17.96 -22.52 -12.62
CA SER A 243 17.85 -22.11 -11.22
C SER A 243 16.80 -21.03 -11.05
N SER A 244 15.89 -21.17 -10.07
CA SER A 244 14.94 -20.11 -9.73
C SER A 244 15.67 -18.85 -9.26
N GLY A 245 15.23 -17.68 -9.75
CA GLY A 245 15.90 -16.42 -9.44
C GLY A 245 15.44 -15.26 -10.30
N VAL A 246 16.08 -14.10 -10.11
CA VAL A 246 15.78 -12.90 -10.88
C VAL A 246 16.61 -12.86 -12.16
N TYR A 247 15.93 -12.77 -13.28
CA TYR A 247 16.52 -12.67 -14.61
C TYR A 247 16.13 -11.37 -15.29
N THR A 248 16.94 -10.95 -16.27
CA THR A 248 16.61 -9.81 -17.14
C THR A 248 15.93 -10.35 -18.40
N LEU A 249 14.68 -9.98 -18.56
CA LEU A 249 13.85 -10.31 -19.72
C LEU A 249 13.76 -9.08 -20.64
N TYR A 250 13.68 -9.31 -21.93
CA TYR A 250 13.65 -8.24 -22.92
C TYR A 250 12.28 -8.14 -23.56
N PHE A 251 11.82 -6.91 -23.76
CA PHE A 251 10.59 -6.71 -24.53
C PHE A 251 10.77 -7.23 -25.96
N PRO A 252 9.80 -7.94 -26.47
CA PRO A 252 9.87 -8.46 -27.82
C PRO A 252 10.07 -7.34 -28.84
N ASN A 253 11.07 -7.50 -29.74
CA ASN A 253 11.45 -6.52 -30.76
C ASN A 253 11.90 -5.14 -30.21
N SER A 254 12.32 -5.06 -28.95
CA SER A 254 12.78 -3.85 -28.28
C SER A 254 14.14 -4.08 -27.62
N THR A 255 14.85 -3.00 -27.34
CA THR A 255 16.05 -3.01 -26.48
C THR A 255 15.71 -2.80 -25.00
N GLU A 256 14.44 -2.54 -24.69
CA GLU A 256 13.96 -2.39 -23.33
C GLU A 256 13.98 -3.75 -22.60
N SER A 257 14.30 -3.72 -21.34
CA SER A 257 14.38 -4.91 -20.50
C SER A 257 13.72 -4.68 -19.15
N ILE A 258 13.25 -5.78 -18.54
CA ILE A 258 12.66 -5.78 -17.22
C ILE A 258 13.28 -6.91 -16.40
N LYS A 259 13.37 -6.73 -15.08
CA LYS A 259 13.73 -7.80 -14.16
C LYS A 259 12.48 -8.52 -13.68
N ALA A 260 12.44 -9.83 -13.85
CA ALA A 260 11.38 -10.70 -13.37
C ALA A 260 11.94 -11.88 -12.58
N PHE A 261 11.20 -12.41 -11.67
CA PHE A 261 11.52 -13.66 -11.02
C PHE A 261 11.07 -14.82 -11.92
N CYS A 262 12.01 -15.72 -12.21
CA CYS A 262 11.74 -16.96 -12.92
C CYS A 262 11.64 -18.10 -11.90
N ASP A 263 10.49 -18.74 -11.84
CA ASP A 263 10.27 -19.96 -11.08
C ASP A 263 10.61 -21.15 -11.99
N MET A 264 11.74 -21.78 -11.70
CA MET A 264 12.27 -22.89 -12.47
C MET A 264 11.96 -24.26 -11.83
N ASP A 265 11.26 -24.27 -10.68
CA ASP A 265 10.98 -25.47 -9.90
C ASP A 265 9.53 -25.95 -10.08
N THR A 266 8.58 -25.01 -10.13
CA THR A 266 7.16 -25.33 -10.19
C THR A 266 6.78 -26.04 -11.49
N SER A 267 6.21 -27.25 -11.40
CA SER A 267 5.55 -27.97 -12.52
C SER A 267 6.34 -27.95 -13.84
N GLY A 268 7.63 -28.25 -13.78
CA GLY A 268 8.50 -28.31 -14.96
C GLY A 268 9.28 -27.03 -15.25
N GLY A 269 9.13 -25.98 -14.44
CA GLY A 269 9.93 -24.75 -14.54
C GLY A 269 9.49 -23.79 -15.67
N GLY A 270 10.33 -22.81 -15.91
CA GLY A 270 10.12 -21.85 -16.99
C GLY A 270 8.97 -20.85 -16.78
N TRP A 271 8.55 -20.63 -15.54
CA TRP A 271 7.47 -19.71 -15.22
C TRP A 271 7.96 -18.29 -14.98
N THR A 272 7.39 -17.34 -15.68
CA THR A 272 7.57 -15.90 -15.43
C THR A 272 6.57 -15.46 -14.36
N VAL A 273 7.05 -15.06 -13.20
CA VAL A 273 6.21 -14.55 -12.12
C VAL A 273 5.84 -13.10 -12.43
N ILE A 274 4.54 -12.81 -12.55
CA ILE A 274 4.04 -11.48 -12.90
C ILE A 274 3.52 -10.72 -11.68
N GLN A 275 3.23 -11.43 -10.58
CA GLN A 275 2.80 -10.85 -9.31
C GLN A 275 3.25 -11.75 -8.17
N HIS A 276 3.72 -11.16 -7.08
CA HIS A 276 4.06 -11.91 -5.88
C HIS A 276 3.70 -11.14 -4.61
N ARG A 277 3.00 -11.82 -3.68
CA ARG A 277 2.61 -11.33 -2.34
C ARG A 277 3.07 -12.32 -1.29
N LYS A 278 3.77 -11.85 -0.21
CA LYS A 278 4.31 -12.75 0.83
C LYS A 278 4.40 -12.16 2.24
N ASP A 279 4.52 -10.83 2.39
CA ASP A 279 4.85 -10.22 3.69
C ASP A 279 4.27 -8.82 3.93
N GLY A 280 3.63 -8.22 2.91
CA GLY A 280 3.06 -6.88 2.96
C GLY A 280 4.11 -5.77 2.97
N SER A 281 5.29 -6.03 2.44
CA SER A 281 6.39 -5.07 2.35
C SER A 281 6.19 -4.00 1.29
N VAL A 282 5.32 -4.26 0.32
CA VAL A 282 5.02 -3.36 -0.80
C VAL A 282 3.56 -2.92 -0.72
N ASP A 283 3.33 -1.61 -0.86
CA ASP A 283 1.99 -1.08 -1.02
C ASP A 283 1.49 -1.32 -2.45
N PHE A 284 0.39 -2.08 -2.58
CA PHE A 284 -0.28 -2.36 -3.85
C PHE A 284 -1.41 -1.37 -4.15
N HIS A 285 -1.66 -0.37 -3.29
CA HIS A 285 -2.65 0.66 -3.59
C HIS A 285 -2.04 1.78 -4.45
N GLN A 286 -1.58 1.41 -5.64
CA GLN A 286 -0.87 2.24 -6.60
C GLN A 286 -1.81 2.82 -7.67
N ASN A 287 -1.33 3.81 -8.43
CA ASN A 287 -2.03 4.44 -9.55
C ASN A 287 -1.89 3.62 -10.83
N TRP A 288 -2.58 4.04 -11.88
CA TRP A 288 -2.54 3.43 -13.21
C TRP A 288 -1.12 3.34 -13.78
N LYS A 289 -0.37 4.41 -13.65
CA LYS A 289 1.00 4.48 -14.15
C LYS A 289 1.89 3.40 -13.54
N GLU A 290 1.85 3.26 -12.23
CA GLU A 290 2.65 2.26 -11.53
C GLU A 290 2.21 0.84 -11.92
N TYR A 291 0.91 0.59 -12.06
CA TYR A 291 0.42 -0.71 -12.53
C TYR A 291 0.78 -0.99 -14.00
N LYS A 292 0.85 0.01 -14.84
CA LYS A 292 1.33 -0.10 -16.22
C LYS A 292 2.81 -0.49 -16.28
N GLU A 293 3.66 0.26 -15.55
CA GLU A 293 5.12 0.14 -15.62
C GLU A 293 5.67 -0.97 -14.73
N GLY A 294 4.92 -1.36 -13.67
CA GLY A 294 5.35 -2.29 -12.65
C GLY A 294 5.96 -1.59 -11.43
N PHE A 295 5.93 -2.28 -10.29
CA PHE A 295 6.47 -1.78 -9.01
C PHE A 295 6.89 -2.92 -8.08
N GLY A 296 7.65 -2.58 -7.02
CA GLY A 296 8.18 -3.53 -6.06
C GLY A 296 9.53 -4.12 -6.49
N SER A 297 9.87 -5.30 -5.99
CA SER A 297 11.13 -5.98 -6.30
C SER A 297 10.89 -7.46 -6.60
N PRO A 298 11.41 -8.00 -7.70
CA PRO A 298 11.31 -9.43 -8.01
C PRO A 298 11.85 -10.37 -6.93
N ASN A 299 12.74 -9.90 -6.05
CA ASN A 299 13.20 -10.65 -4.88
C ASN A 299 12.21 -10.62 -3.70
N GLY A 300 11.19 -9.81 -3.79
CA GLY A 300 10.19 -9.60 -2.75
C GLY A 300 8.77 -9.64 -3.28
N GLU A 301 7.92 -8.70 -2.79
CA GLU A 301 6.62 -8.46 -3.38
C GLU A 301 6.75 -7.53 -4.59
N TYR A 302 6.00 -7.80 -5.66
CA TYR A 302 6.01 -6.96 -6.84
C TYR A 302 4.83 -7.23 -7.78
N TRP A 303 4.59 -6.28 -8.66
CA TRP A 303 3.77 -6.34 -9.86
C TRP A 303 4.67 -6.06 -11.07
N LEU A 304 4.70 -6.96 -12.04
CA LEU A 304 5.65 -6.89 -13.15
C LEU A 304 5.35 -5.75 -14.13
N GLY A 305 4.09 -5.33 -14.23
CA GLY A 305 3.64 -4.28 -15.13
C GLY A 305 2.68 -4.81 -16.20
N ASN A 306 1.54 -4.14 -16.35
CA ASN A 306 0.52 -4.53 -17.32
C ASN A 306 1.02 -4.43 -18.75
N GLU A 307 1.84 -3.42 -19.04
CA GLU A 307 2.37 -3.19 -20.39
C GLU A 307 3.29 -4.34 -20.83
N PHE A 308 4.22 -4.76 -19.95
CA PHE A 308 5.08 -5.89 -20.27
C PHE A 308 4.28 -7.18 -20.48
N VAL A 309 3.33 -7.46 -19.58
CA VAL A 309 2.49 -8.65 -19.66
C VAL A 309 1.62 -8.62 -20.92
N HIS A 310 1.08 -7.45 -21.30
CA HIS A 310 0.36 -7.27 -22.55
C HIS A 310 1.23 -7.59 -23.76
N GLN A 311 2.41 -6.97 -23.85
CA GLN A 311 3.32 -7.17 -24.99
C GLN A 311 3.75 -8.64 -25.10
N LEU A 312 4.06 -9.28 -23.99
CA LEU A 312 4.46 -10.69 -23.97
C LEU A 312 3.31 -11.59 -24.43
N THR A 313 2.13 -11.43 -23.83
CA THR A 313 0.95 -12.30 -24.11
C THR A 313 0.24 -11.96 -25.41
N SER A 314 0.56 -10.86 -26.09
CA SER A 314 0.05 -10.53 -27.41
C SER A 314 0.80 -11.25 -28.55
N GLN A 315 1.99 -11.76 -28.29
CA GLN A 315 2.86 -12.40 -29.29
C GLN A 315 2.78 -13.93 -29.28
N GLY A 316 2.18 -14.52 -28.24
CA GLY A 316 2.06 -15.96 -28.09
C GLY A 316 0.90 -16.35 -27.20
N SER A 317 0.61 -17.64 -27.18
CA SER A 317 -0.40 -18.20 -26.28
C SER A 317 0.26 -18.55 -24.94
N TYR A 318 -0.28 -18.00 -23.84
CA TYR A 318 0.23 -18.21 -22.49
C TYR A 318 -0.82 -18.88 -21.61
N ILE A 319 -0.37 -19.75 -20.71
CA ILE A 319 -1.14 -20.25 -19.57
C ILE A 319 -0.85 -19.40 -18.35
N LEU A 320 -1.84 -19.28 -17.45
CA LEU A 320 -1.69 -18.60 -16.18
C LEU A 320 -1.88 -19.59 -15.04
N ARG A 321 -0.93 -19.63 -14.11
CA ARG A 321 -1.03 -20.34 -12.84
C ARG A 321 -1.07 -19.34 -11.70
N ILE A 322 -2.06 -19.45 -10.82
CA ILE A 322 -2.15 -18.69 -9.58
C ILE A 322 -1.92 -19.65 -8.44
N GLN A 323 -0.87 -19.43 -7.66
CA GLN A 323 -0.57 -20.18 -6.45
C GLN A 323 -1.05 -19.38 -5.24
N LEU A 324 -1.70 -20.06 -4.31
CA LEU A 324 -2.31 -19.49 -3.13
C LEU A 324 -1.88 -20.28 -1.91
N GLN A 325 -1.51 -19.58 -0.83
CA GLN A 325 -1.28 -20.17 0.47
C GLN A 325 -2.06 -19.40 1.54
N ASP A 326 -2.78 -20.11 2.40
CA ASP A 326 -3.46 -19.53 3.54
C ASP A 326 -2.56 -19.46 4.79
N TRP A 327 -3.09 -18.90 5.87
CA TRP A 327 -2.37 -18.76 7.13
C TRP A 327 -2.21 -20.06 7.91
N ASP A 328 -2.99 -21.09 7.58
CA ASP A 328 -2.91 -22.43 8.17
C ASP A 328 -1.90 -23.31 7.45
N GLY A 329 -1.27 -22.80 6.37
CA GLY A 329 -0.30 -23.52 5.55
C GLY A 329 -0.91 -24.38 4.46
N ASN A 330 -2.23 -24.29 4.23
CA ASN A 330 -2.85 -25.00 3.10
C ASN A 330 -2.50 -24.29 1.80
N GLU A 331 -2.23 -25.06 0.76
CA GLU A 331 -1.91 -24.56 -0.57
C GLU A 331 -2.97 -24.97 -1.59
N ALA A 332 -3.21 -24.10 -2.54
CA ALA A 332 -4.07 -24.36 -3.68
C ALA A 332 -3.60 -23.58 -4.90
N TYR A 333 -4.06 -24.00 -6.06
CA TYR A 333 -3.78 -23.30 -7.31
C TYR A 333 -5.01 -23.22 -8.21
N SER A 334 -5.04 -22.16 -9.01
CA SER A 334 -5.90 -22.00 -10.17
C SER A 334 -5.05 -22.00 -11.43
N LEU A 335 -5.44 -22.75 -12.44
CA LEU A 335 -4.77 -22.83 -13.73
C LEU A 335 -5.75 -22.41 -14.81
N TYR A 336 -5.28 -21.62 -15.77
CA TYR A 336 -6.03 -21.18 -16.96
C TYR A 336 -5.24 -21.55 -18.20
N ASP A 337 -5.88 -22.27 -19.12
CA ASP A 337 -5.24 -22.78 -20.34
C ASP A 337 -4.91 -21.67 -21.35
N ALA A 338 -5.56 -20.51 -21.24
CA ALA A 338 -5.24 -19.32 -21.99
C ALA A 338 -5.34 -18.07 -21.12
N PHE A 339 -4.33 -17.22 -21.25
CA PHE A 339 -4.26 -15.92 -20.57
C PHE A 339 -3.61 -14.87 -21.47
N SER A 340 -4.24 -13.70 -21.57
CA SER A 340 -3.63 -12.50 -22.15
C SER A 340 -4.26 -11.25 -21.61
N LEU A 341 -3.54 -10.13 -21.72
CA LEU A 341 -4.05 -8.78 -21.44
C LEU A 341 -4.29 -8.01 -22.73
N GLY A 342 -5.40 -7.28 -22.78
CA GLY A 342 -5.63 -6.26 -23.80
C GLY A 342 -4.58 -5.14 -23.72
N SER A 343 -4.53 -4.30 -24.76
CA SER A 343 -3.66 -3.10 -24.76
C SER A 343 -4.14 -2.06 -23.75
N GLU A 344 -3.32 -1.03 -23.49
CA GLU A 344 -3.72 0.12 -22.67
C GLU A 344 -5.00 0.78 -23.21
N GLY A 345 -5.14 0.91 -24.54
CA GLY A 345 -6.34 1.44 -25.17
C GLY A 345 -7.61 0.60 -24.93
N ASN A 346 -7.45 -0.65 -24.52
CA ASN A 346 -8.51 -1.56 -24.08
C ASN A 346 -8.49 -1.74 -22.55
N ASN A 347 -7.92 -0.80 -21.81
CA ASN A 347 -7.82 -0.79 -20.34
C ASN A 347 -7.24 -2.09 -19.79
N TYR A 348 -6.23 -2.67 -20.42
CA TYR A 348 -5.59 -3.95 -20.06
C TYR A 348 -6.62 -5.03 -19.70
N SER A 349 -7.64 -5.16 -20.52
CA SER A 349 -8.75 -6.10 -20.30
C SER A 349 -8.27 -7.54 -20.16
N LEU A 350 -8.84 -8.24 -19.18
CA LEU A 350 -8.52 -9.63 -18.86
C LEU A 350 -9.06 -10.60 -19.89
N ASN A 351 -8.23 -11.48 -20.42
CA ASN A 351 -8.67 -12.61 -21.23
C ASN A 351 -8.17 -13.91 -20.59
N VAL A 352 -9.11 -14.73 -20.09
CA VAL A 352 -8.82 -16.03 -19.46
C VAL A 352 -9.80 -17.09 -19.93
N ARG A 353 -9.31 -18.33 -20.12
CA ARG A 353 -10.13 -19.50 -20.50
C ARG A 353 -9.58 -20.76 -19.87
N GLY A 354 -10.41 -21.79 -19.79
CA GLY A 354 -9.99 -23.14 -19.41
C GLY A 354 -9.57 -23.25 -17.95
N TYR A 355 -10.51 -22.91 -17.04
CA TYR A 355 -10.21 -23.00 -15.60
C TYR A 355 -10.09 -24.45 -15.13
N SER A 356 -9.04 -24.73 -14.37
CA SER A 356 -8.80 -25.97 -13.60
C SER A 356 -8.03 -25.67 -12.31
N GLY A 357 -7.83 -26.67 -11.46
CA GLY A 357 -7.02 -26.56 -10.25
C GLY A 357 -7.75 -26.90 -8.96
N THR A 358 -7.15 -26.57 -7.83
CA THR A 358 -7.63 -26.92 -6.46
C THR A 358 -8.19 -25.72 -5.69
N ALA A 359 -8.11 -24.51 -6.23
CA ALA A 359 -8.52 -23.28 -5.56
C ALA A 359 -10.02 -22.95 -5.74
N GLY A 360 -10.87 -23.94 -5.63
CA GLY A 360 -12.32 -23.84 -5.75
C GLY A 360 -12.89 -24.62 -6.91
N ARG A 361 -14.21 -24.76 -6.95
CA ARG A 361 -14.92 -25.48 -8.04
C ARG A 361 -15.07 -24.62 -9.30
N THR A 362 -14.99 -23.30 -9.14
CA THR A 362 -15.13 -22.31 -10.21
C THR A 362 -14.05 -21.24 -10.05
N SER A 363 -13.74 -20.55 -11.15
CA SER A 363 -12.81 -19.43 -11.15
C SER A 363 -13.28 -18.29 -10.25
N SER A 364 -12.36 -17.72 -9.47
CA SER A 364 -12.60 -16.45 -8.75
C SER A 364 -12.17 -15.23 -9.56
N PHE A 365 -11.66 -15.36 -10.76
CA PHE A 365 -11.44 -14.22 -11.65
C PHE A 365 -12.75 -13.62 -12.14
N ALA A 366 -12.69 -12.35 -12.51
CA ALA A 366 -13.73 -11.69 -13.28
C ALA A 366 -13.92 -12.34 -14.66
N PRO A 367 -15.06 -12.13 -15.31
CA PRO A 367 -15.29 -12.61 -16.69
C PRO A 367 -14.25 -12.06 -17.67
N THR A 368 -13.97 -12.82 -18.72
CA THR A 368 -13.17 -12.35 -19.86
C THR A 368 -13.74 -11.07 -20.43
N GLY A 369 -12.88 -10.09 -20.70
CA GLY A 369 -13.24 -8.75 -21.18
C GLY A 369 -13.31 -7.69 -20.08
N THR A 370 -13.24 -8.08 -18.79
CA THR A 370 -13.24 -7.11 -17.68
C THR A 370 -12.00 -6.24 -17.75
N ALA A 371 -12.21 -4.92 -17.69
CA ALA A 371 -11.17 -3.90 -17.71
C ALA A 371 -10.42 -3.84 -16.38
N PHE A 372 -9.16 -3.41 -16.42
CA PHE A 372 -8.36 -3.15 -15.22
C PHE A 372 -8.74 -1.79 -14.62
N SER A 373 -8.84 -1.70 -13.30
CA SER A 373 -9.13 -0.45 -12.58
C SER A 373 -8.12 -0.23 -11.47
N THR A 374 -7.78 1.03 -11.25
CA THR A 374 -6.91 1.51 -10.17
C THR A 374 -7.60 2.63 -9.40
N LYS A 375 -7.02 3.07 -8.29
CA LYS A 375 -7.61 4.12 -7.43
C LYS A 375 -7.86 5.45 -8.16
N ASP A 376 -7.11 5.74 -9.21
CA ASP A 376 -7.16 6.97 -10.02
C ASP A 376 -7.86 6.77 -11.38
N VAL A 377 -7.96 5.53 -11.87
CA VAL A 377 -8.63 5.19 -13.15
C VAL A 377 -9.68 4.12 -12.90
N ASP A 378 -10.94 4.50 -13.08
CA ASP A 378 -12.10 3.69 -12.82
C ASP A 378 -12.70 3.18 -14.14
N ASN A 379 -12.55 1.88 -14.37
CA ASN A 379 -13.07 1.15 -15.54
C ASN A 379 -14.02 0.02 -15.12
N ASP A 380 -14.37 -0.05 -13.82
CA ASP A 380 -15.26 -1.12 -13.32
C ASP A 380 -16.74 -0.83 -13.59
N GLY A 381 -17.57 -1.85 -13.46
CA GLY A 381 -19.01 -1.76 -13.70
C GLY A 381 -19.81 -1.29 -12.48
N CYS A 382 -19.17 -0.80 -11.41
CA CYS A 382 -19.81 -0.39 -10.17
C CYS A 382 -19.70 1.13 -9.95
N SER A 383 -20.79 1.76 -9.61
CA SER A 383 -20.77 3.16 -9.13
C SER A 383 -20.00 3.36 -7.82
N CYS A 384 -19.55 2.28 -7.18
CA CYS A 384 -18.88 2.27 -5.88
C CYS A 384 -17.35 2.42 -5.97
N LYS A 385 -16.73 2.48 -7.15
CA LYS A 385 -15.28 2.57 -7.38
C LYS A 385 -14.50 1.47 -6.64
N CYS A 386 -14.52 0.28 -7.20
CA CYS A 386 -14.01 -0.94 -6.57
C CYS A 386 -12.55 -0.85 -6.14
N ALA A 387 -11.68 -0.24 -6.96
CA ALA A 387 -10.26 -0.08 -6.63
C ALA A 387 -10.00 0.82 -5.41
N GLN A 388 -10.88 1.79 -5.14
CA GLN A 388 -10.81 2.61 -3.93
C GLN A 388 -11.34 1.86 -2.70
N TYR A 389 -12.43 1.11 -2.87
CA TYR A 389 -13.10 0.41 -1.78
C TYR A 389 -12.38 -0.89 -1.39
N ALA A 390 -12.01 -1.72 -2.37
CA ALA A 390 -11.33 -3.00 -2.16
C ALA A 390 -9.80 -2.87 -2.09
N THR A 391 -9.25 -1.68 -2.35
CA THR A 391 -7.83 -1.35 -2.47
C THR A 391 -7.07 -2.14 -3.54
N GLY A 392 -5.98 -1.57 -4.03
CA GLY A 392 -5.18 -2.17 -5.11
C GLY A 392 -5.82 -2.03 -6.49
N GLY A 393 -5.03 -2.26 -7.54
CA GLY A 393 -5.51 -2.34 -8.90
C GLY A 393 -5.86 -3.80 -9.26
N TRP A 394 -7.00 -4.01 -9.92
CA TRP A 394 -7.48 -5.34 -10.29
C TRP A 394 -8.50 -5.28 -11.43
N TRP A 395 -8.83 -6.43 -11.97
CA TRP A 395 -9.96 -6.60 -12.90
C TRP A 395 -11.25 -6.77 -12.08
N PHE A 396 -11.84 -5.64 -11.68
CA PHE A 396 -13.04 -5.63 -10.86
C PHE A 396 -14.31 -5.74 -11.73
N ASP A 397 -15.13 -6.74 -11.45
CA ASP A 397 -16.49 -6.87 -11.96
C ASP A 397 -17.46 -6.62 -10.80
N ALA A 398 -18.01 -5.42 -10.70
CA ALA A 398 -18.81 -4.95 -9.57
C ALA A 398 -18.20 -5.37 -8.21
N CYS A 399 -16.90 -5.14 -8.08
CA CYS A 399 -15.95 -5.51 -7.06
C CYS A 399 -15.64 -7.02 -6.89
N GLY A 400 -16.37 -7.90 -7.51
CA GLY A 400 -16.06 -9.31 -7.78
C GLY A 400 -15.59 -10.20 -6.63
N PRO A 401 -15.33 -11.49 -6.94
CA PRO A 401 -14.99 -12.49 -5.93
C PRO A 401 -13.48 -12.58 -5.63
N SER A 402 -12.62 -11.85 -6.32
CA SER A 402 -11.17 -11.88 -6.07
C SER A 402 -10.54 -10.49 -6.04
N ASN A 403 -9.46 -10.37 -5.29
CA ASN A 403 -8.52 -9.28 -5.34
C ASN A 403 -7.18 -9.78 -4.76
N LEU A 404 -6.21 -10.09 -5.61
CA LEU A 404 -4.90 -10.54 -5.17
C LEU A 404 -3.94 -9.37 -4.87
N ASN A 405 -4.36 -8.15 -5.20
CA ASN A 405 -3.62 -6.91 -4.94
C ASN A 405 -4.16 -6.12 -3.73
N GLY A 406 -5.07 -6.70 -2.96
CA GLY A 406 -5.60 -6.12 -1.73
C GLY A 406 -4.56 -5.93 -0.63
N ILE A 407 -4.99 -5.36 0.50
CA ILE A 407 -4.13 -5.14 1.66
C ILE A 407 -3.70 -6.48 2.27
N TYR A 408 -2.41 -6.58 2.56
CA TYR A 408 -1.83 -7.71 3.27
C TYR A 408 -2.06 -7.60 4.77
N TYR A 409 -2.86 -8.49 5.33
CA TYR A 409 -3.12 -8.56 6.77
C TYR A 409 -2.39 -9.75 7.39
N LYS A 410 -1.54 -9.49 8.40
CA LYS A 410 -0.66 -10.49 9.06
C LYS A 410 -1.38 -11.51 9.95
N SER A 411 -2.62 -11.78 9.75
CA SER A 411 -3.29 -12.94 10.36
C SER A 411 -4.54 -13.28 9.57
N GLY A 412 -4.76 -14.55 9.32
CA GLY A 412 -5.92 -15.04 8.60
C GLY A 412 -7.23 -14.97 9.40
N SER A 413 -7.14 -14.79 10.73
CA SER A 413 -8.28 -14.74 11.63
C SER A 413 -8.58 -13.31 12.07
N GLY A 414 -9.76 -12.82 11.76
CA GLY A 414 -10.27 -11.50 12.13
C GLY A 414 -11.63 -11.26 11.48
N PRO A 415 -12.31 -10.15 11.82
CA PRO A 415 -13.54 -9.80 11.12
C PRO A 415 -13.25 -9.68 9.61
N PRO A 416 -14.21 -10.05 8.76
CA PRO A 416 -14.04 -10.03 7.30
C PRO A 416 -13.55 -8.64 6.85
N LYS A 417 -12.39 -8.62 6.22
CA LYS A 417 -11.82 -7.40 5.65
C LYS A 417 -12.01 -7.45 4.14
N TYR A 418 -12.96 -6.68 3.68
CA TYR A 418 -13.35 -6.66 2.28
C TYR A 418 -12.19 -6.32 1.33
N ASN A 419 -11.26 -5.51 1.80
CA ASN A 419 -10.09 -5.03 1.07
C ASN A 419 -8.83 -5.89 1.24
N SER A 420 -8.96 -7.11 1.78
CA SER A 420 -7.83 -8.06 1.90
C SER A 420 -7.51 -8.74 0.57
N ILE A 421 -6.32 -9.39 0.53
CA ILE A 421 -5.97 -10.34 -0.52
C ILE A 421 -6.95 -11.52 -0.41
N LYS A 422 -7.81 -11.72 -1.42
CA LYS A 422 -8.88 -12.73 -1.35
C LYS A 422 -9.01 -13.53 -2.63
N TRP A 423 -9.41 -14.81 -2.46
CA TRP A 423 -9.80 -15.73 -3.52
C TRP A 423 -11.05 -16.47 -3.06
N HIS A 424 -12.23 -15.92 -3.37
CA HIS A 424 -13.50 -16.24 -2.72
C HIS A 424 -13.89 -17.72 -2.79
N TYR A 425 -13.80 -18.33 -3.98
CA TYR A 425 -14.29 -19.71 -4.18
C TYR A 425 -13.39 -20.78 -3.56
N TRP A 426 -12.22 -20.39 -3.02
CA TRP A 426 -11.39 -21.29 -2.22
C TRP A 426 -11.67 -21.18 -0.72
N LYS A 427 -11.56 -19.97 -0.15
CA LYS A 427 -11.63 -19.76 1.32
C LYS A 427 -12.77 -18.83 1.76
N GLY A 428 -13.63 -18.40 0.83
CA GLY A 428 -14.68 -17.43 1.12
C GLY A 428 -14.22 -15.97 1.22
N PRO A 429 -15.12 -15.05 1.56
CA PRO A 429 -14.86 -13.62 1.51
C PRO A 429 -14.00 -13.10 2.67
N SER A 430 -13.80 -13.91 3.71
CA SER A 430 -13.28 -13.46 5.01
C SER A 430 -11.84 -13.87 5.28
N HIS A 431 -11.26 -14.76 4.46
CA HIS A 431 -9.91 -15.28 4.66
C HIS A 431 -8.92 -14.55 3.77
N GLY A 432 -8.02 -13.80 4.42
CA GLY A 432 -6.87 -13.22 3.74
C GLY A 432 -5.80 -14.27 3.42
N MET A 433 -5.15 -14.15 2.27
CA MET A 433 -4.06 -15.05 1.88
C MET A 433 -2.75 -14.64 2.56
N LYS A 434 -1.93 -15.65 2.90
CA LYS A 434 -0.57 -15.50 3.43
C LYS A 434 0.44 -15.26 2.30
N SER A 435 0.29 -16.00 1.20
CA SER A 435 1.14 -15.86 0.02
C SER A 435 0.34 -16.08 -1.25
N VAL A 436 0.69 -15.33 -2.27
CA VAL A 436 0.11 -15.43 -3.60
C VAL A 436 1.19 -15.22 -4.65
N SER A 437 1.15 -16.01 -5.73
CA SER A 437 1.95 -15.77 -6.93
C SER A 437 1.09 -15.97 -8.18
N MET A 438 1.24 -15.07 -9.14
CA MET A 438 0.69 -15.23 -10.49
C MET A 438 1.86 -15.49 -11.44
N LEU A 439 1.78 -16.60 -12.16
CA LEU A 439 2.85 -17.10 -13.01
C LEU A 439 2.30 -17.37 -14.41
N ILE A 440 3.04 -16.94 -15.42
CA ILE A 440 2.69 -17.21 -16.82
C ILE A 440 3.78 -18.01 -17.51
N ARG A 441 3.39 -18.81 -18.49
CA ARG A 441 4.29 -19.60 -19.32
C ARG A 441 3.67 -19.85 -20.70
N PRO A 442 4.46 -19.92 -21.79
CA PRO A 442 3.95 -20.32 -23.11
C PRO A 442 3.25 -21.68 -23.08
N VAL A 443 2.22 -21.85 -23.90
CA VAL A 443 1.45 -23.11 -24.01
C VAL A 443 2.30 -24.23 -24.62
N ASP A 444 3.17 -23.88 -25.54
CA ASP A 444 4.04 -24.78 -26.33
C ASP A 444 5.41 -25.05 -25.68
N TYR A 445 5.49 -24.87 -24.38
CA TYR A 445 6.68 -25.07 -23.56
C TYR A 445 7.00 -26.56 -23.34
#